data_6735e645d07e44c184a69ca34931a1c2
#
_entry.id   6735e645d07e44c184a69ca34931a1c2
#
_cell.length_a   1.000
_cell.length_b   1.000
_cell.length_c   1.000
_cell.angle_alpha   90.00
_cell.angle_beta   90.00
_cell.angle_gamma   90.00
#
_symmetry.space_group_name_H-M   'P 1'
#
loop_
_entity.id
_entity.type
_entity.pdbx_description
1 polymer ?
#
loop_
_entity_poly.entity_id
_entity_poly.type
_entity_poly.pdbx_seq_one_letter_code
_entity_poly.pdbx_strand_id
1 'polypeptide(L)'
;MPRSSFDFLDLPRQMPRELPVATRLGLDVEIYGRFEPAEAKAQAGRCLDCGNPYCSNGCPVGNAIPQWLELVRQGRLFEAATLAHETNPLPEICGRVCPQDRLCEGACTLETGFDAVTIGSIEKYLVDEAFKQGWRPDLSRVKPRKERVAVVGAGPAGLACADRLVRAGVSVTVFDRHDEIGGLLTFGIPPFKLEKSVIATRRQVLEGMGVRFQLATDVGRDVEFGQLLGTHDAVFVGTGATTPVDARLPGQSLPGVLPALPFLIANARRVLGRTLDADDAAMLDLKGKRVRVLGGGDTAMDCVRTARRLGAAEVSCVYRRDAESMPGSRREVKNARDEGVEFLFHRAPLAIEGEGRVQALRVARTEAAGRGAFSIVEGDAETLAADVVILAFGYRASPPAWLAEHGVRLADSGLILGGG
;
A
#
# COMPACT_ATOMS: atom_id res chain seq x y z
N MET A 1 36.90 1.79 -6.25
CA MET A 1 37.70 1.66 -5.02
C MET A 1 37.36 0.32 -4.39
N PRO A 2 38.30 -0.38 -3.71
CA PRO A 2 37.97 -1.57 -2.96
C PRO A 2 36.93 -1.21 -1.89
N ARG A 3 36.03 -2.13 -1.57
CA ARG A 3 35.01 -1.97 -0.53
C ARG A 3 35.67 -1.75 0.81
N SER A 4 35.26 -0.71 1.55
CA SER A 4 35.49 -0.59 2.98
C SER A 4 34.20 -0.99 3.72
N SER A 5 34.28 -1.92 4.66
CA SER A 5 33.14 -2.26 5.52
C SER A 5 32.79 -1.11 6.48
N PHE A 6 33.50 0.00 6.42
CA PHE A 6 33.36 1.16 7.28
C PHE A 6 32.89 2.42 6.54
N ASP A 7 32.51 2.32 5.25
CA ASP A 7 32.04 3.47 4.47
C ASP A 7 30.86 4.19 5.17
N PHE A 8 30.06 3.48 5.97
CA PHE A 8 28.95 4.05 6.73
C PHE A 8 29.38 5.06 7.82
N LEU A 9 30.65 5.05 8.27
CA LEU A 9 31.16 6.01 9.23
C LEU A 9 31.38 7.39 8.62
N ASP A 10 31.81 7.41 7.36
CA ASP A 10 32.13 8.62 6.64
C ASP A 10 30.97 9.13 5.77
N LEU A 11 30.03 8.22 5.43
CA LEU A 11 28.90 8.51 4.58
C LEU A 11 27.58 8.46 5.36
N PRO A 12 26.96 9.60 5.68
CA PRO A 12 25.69 9.63 6.39
C PRO A 12 24.56 9.03 5.54
N ARG A 13 23.51 8.57 6.19
CA ARG A 13 22.27 8.17 5.52
C ARG A 13 21.69 9.37 4.76
N GLN A 14 21.37 9.16 3.50
CA GLN A 14 20.72 10.14 2.67
C GLN A 14 19.46 9.55 2.04
N MET A 15 18.35 10.27 2.13
CA MET A 15 17.11 9.97 1.41
C MET A 15 17.11 10.67 0.04
N PRO A 16 16.39 10.16 -0.95
CA PRO A 16 16.15 10.92 -2.18
C PRO A 16 15.53 12.28 -1.89
N ARG A 17 15.76 13.23 -2.79
CA ARG A 17 15.22 14.58 -2.66
C ARG A 17 13.69 14.55 -2.56
N GLU A 18 13.16 15.23 -1.57
CA GLU A 18 11.72 15.36 -1.33
C GLU A 18 11.18 16.64 -1.98
N LEU A 19 9.99 16.57 -2.57
CA LEU A 19 9.34 17.75 -3.11
C LEU A 19 8.92 18.70 -1.96
N PRO A 20 9.15 20.03 -2.12
CA PRO A 20 8.70 21.02 -1.15
C PRO A 20 7.19 20.91 -0.89
N VAL A 21 6.76 21.11 0.36
CA VAL A 21 5.36 20.97 0.79
C VAL A 21 4.40 21.78 -0.09
N ALA A 22 4.72 23.04 -0.36
CA ALA A 22 3.87 23.90 -1.19
C ALA A 22 3.69 23.33 -2.62
N THR A 23 4.72 22.71 -3.17
CA THR A 23 4.67 22.09 -4.51
C THR A 23 3.87 20.78 -4.48
N ARG A 24 4.16 19.89 -3.53
CA ARG A 24 3.57 18.54 -3.50
C ARG A 24 2.07 18.52 -3.17
N LEU A 25 1.56 19.55 -2.51
CA LEU A 25 0.12 19.67 -2.23
C LEU A 25 -0.71 19.98 -3.50
N GLY A 26 -0.11 20.59 -4.51
CA GLY A 26 -0.76 20.87 -5.78
C GLY A 26 -0.59 19.79 -6.85
N LEU A 27 0.08 18.68 -6.54
CA LEU A 27 0.44 17.65 -7.52
C LEU A 27 -0.01 16.26 -7.08
N ASP A 28 -0.43 15.47 -8.07
CA ASP A 28 -0.75 14.05 -7.93
C ASP A 28 0.45 13.17 -8.37
N VAL A 29 1.64 13.45 -7.84
CA VAL A 29 2.90 12.73 -8.15
C VAL A 29 3.59 12.26 -6.87
N GLU A 30 4.48 11.26 -6.99
CA GLU A 30 5.29 10.80 -5.86
C GLU A 30 6.10 11.94 -5.26
N ILE A 31 6.10 12.07 -3.93
CA ILE A 31 6.78 13.16 -3.23
C ILE A 31 8.29 12.95 -3.08
N TYR A 32 8.74 11.71 -3.14
CA TYR A 32 10.15 11.35 -3.10
C TYR A 32 10.68 11.12 -4.53
N GLY A 33 11.73 11.82 -4.89
CA GLY A 33 12.45 11.61 -6.13
C GLY A 33 13.09 10.22 -6.22
N ARG A 34 13.97 10.07 -7.20
CA ARG A 34 14.85 8.90 -7.33
C ARG A 34 16.27 9.34 -7.01
N PHE A 35 17.09 8.39 -6.55
CA PHE A 35 18.52 8.61 -6.49
C PHE A 35 19.12 8.79 -7.89
N GLU A 36 20.11 9.64 -8.00
CA GLU A 36 21.02 9.59 -9.13
C GLU A 36 21.95 8.37 -9.00
N PRO A 37 22.51 7.85 -10.11
CA PRO A 37 23.34 6.65 -10.09
C PRO A 37 24.50 6.69 -9.08
N ALA A 38 25.15 7.85 -8.92
CA ALA A 38 26.23 8.02 -7.96
C ALA A 38 25.73 7.97 -6.50
N GLU A 39 24.58 8.58 -6.23
CA GLU A 39 23.94 8.56 -4.90
C GLU A 39 23.50 7.15 -4.52
N ALA A 40 22.85 6.42 -5.45
CA ALA A 40 22.43 5.04 -5.22
C ALA A 40 23.61 4.13 -4.90
N LYS A 41 24.72 4.25 -5.65
CA LYS A 41 25.97 3.50 -5.40
C LYS A 41 26.56 3.85 -4.02
N ALA A 42 26.60 5.11 -3.67
CA ALA A 42 27.12 5.58 -2.39
C ALA A 42 26.28 5.04 -1.24
N GLN A 43 24.95 5.18 -1.30
CA GLN A 43 24.07 4.70 -0.23
C GLN A 43 24.05 3.15 -0.14
N ALA A 44 24.18 2.43 -1.27
CA ALA A 44 24.35 0.98 -1.26
C ALA A 44 25.68 0.56 -0.61
N GLY A 45 26.73 1.38 -0.76
CA GLY A 45 28.05 1.17 -0.13
C GLY A 45 28.02 1.18 1.41
N ARG A 46 27.02 1.80 2.03
CA ARG A 46 26.84 1.77 3.49
C ARG A 46 26.53 0.37 4.04
N CYS A 47 26.13 -0.57 3.19
CA CYS A 47 25.81 -1.93 3.60
C CYS A 47 27.03 -2.66 4.16
N LEU A 48 26.93 -3.25 5.36
CA LEU A 48 28.00 -4.03 6.00
C LEU A 48 28.23 -5.41 5.36
N ASP A 49 27.28 -5.89 4.56
CA ASP A 49 27.26 -7.27 4.05
C ASP A 49 27.31 -8.30 5.19
N CYS A 50 26.35 -8.19 6.09
CA CYS A 50 26.29 -9.01 7.31
C CYS A 50 26.18 -10.49 6.95
N GLY A 51 26.95 -11.35 7.63
CA GLY A 51 26.86 -12.81 7.50
C GLY A 51 25.49 -13.37 7.91
N ASN A 52 24.81 -12.68 8.85
CA ASN A 52 23.39 -12.89 9.16
C ASN A 52 22.61 -11.62 8.82
N PRO A 53 22.01 -11.54 7.63
CA PRO A 53 21.36 -10.32 7.13
C PRO A 53 19.98 -10.12 7.76
N TYR A 54 19.90 -9.43 8.89
CA TYR A 54 18.63 -9.13 9.57
C TYR A 54 17.63 -8.39 8.67
N CYS A 55 18.10 -7.56 7.74
CA CYS A 55 17.24 -6.91 6.74
C CYS A 55 16.53 -7.92 5.83
N SER A 56 17.20 -8.99 5.40
CA SER A 56 16.58 -10.08 4.63
C SER A 56 15.60 -10.89 5.49
N ASN A 57 15.95 -11.14 6.76
CA ASN A 57 15.08 -11.83 7.70
C ASN A 57 13.84 -10.97 8.08
N GLY A 58 13.98 -9.64 8.15
CA GLY A 58 12.88 -8.70 8.38
C GLY A 58 12.02 -8.46 7.14
N CYS A 59 12.44 -8.93 5.97
CA CYS A 59 11.67 -8.85 4.74
C CYS A 59 10.70 -10.03 4.65
N PRO A 60 9.36 -9.81 4.55
CA PRO A 60 8.39 -10.91 4.48
C PRO A 60 8.57 -11.86 3.28
N VAL A 61 9.25 -11.42 2.22
CA VAL A 61 9.56 -12.25 1.04
C VAL A 61 11.02 -12.74 1.04
N GLY A 62 11.77 -12.54 2.13
CA GLY A 62 13.14 -13.03 2.28
C GLY A 62 14.09 -12.56 1.18
N ASN A 63 14.00 -11.29 0.77
CA ASN A 63 14.77 -10.79 -0.38
C ASN A 63 16.27 -10.74 -0.07
N ALA A 64 17.09 -11.06 -1.06
CA ALA A 64 18.56 -11.10 -0.99
C ALA A 64 19.16 -9.68 -0.96
N ILE A 65 18.81 -8.90 0.07
CA ILE A 65 19.07 -7.46 0.16
C ILE A 65 20.56 -7.11 0.12
N PRO A 66 21.46 -7.67 0.94
CA PRO A 66 22.87 -7.31 0.88
C PRO A 66 23.50 -7.61 -0.49
N GLN A 67 23.12 -8.72 -1.11
CA GLN A 67 23.68 -9.16 -2.37
C GLN A 67 23.31 -8.22 -3.53
N TRP A 68 22.03 -7.81 -3.66
CA TRP A 68 21.70 -6.85 -4.70
C TRP A 68 22.16 -5.42 -4.37
N LEU A 69 22.30 -5.02 -3.10
CA LEU A 69 22.96 -3.76 -2.71
C LEU A 69 24.41 -3.75 -3.21
N GLU A 70 25.14 -4.83 -3.04
CA GLU A 70 26.52 -4.94 -3.53
C GLU A 70 26.58 -4.82 -5.08
N LEU A 71 25.65 -5.46 -5.79
CA LEU A 71 25.56 -5.34 -7.26
C LEU A 71 25.24 -3.89 -7.69
N VAL A 72 24.36 -3.18 -6.96
CA VAL A 72 24.09 -1.76 -7.21
C VAL A 72 25.34 -0.92 -6.98
N ARG A 73 26.08 -1.16 -5.89
CA ARG A 73 27.35 -0.47 -5.60
C ARG A 73 28.37 -0.65 -6.72
N GLN A 74 28.43 -1.86 -7.29
CA GLN A 74 29.31 -2.18 -8.44
C GLN A 74 28.79 -1.62 -9.77
N GLY A 75 27.55 -1.13 -9.84
CA GLY A 75 26.91 -0.67 -11.08
C GLY A 75 26.42 -1.80 -11.97
N ARG A 76 26.30 -3.03 -11.46
CA ARG A 76 25.79 -4.22 -12.14
C ARG A 76 24.26 -4.26 -12.05
N LEU A 77 23.63 -3.27 -12.69
CA LEU A 77 22.21 -2.95 -12.51
C LEU A 77 21.29 -4.11 -12.88
N PHE A 78 21.52 -4.75 -14.04
CA PHE A 78 20.64 -5.83 -14.53
C PHE A 78 20.74 -7.11 -13.67
N GLU A 79 21.92 -7.40 -13.17
CA GLU A 79 22.10 -8.53 -12.25
C GLU A 79 21.45 -8.24 -10.89
N ALA A 80 21.57 -7.01 -10.40
CA ALA A 80 20.87 -6.59 -9.19
C ALA A 80 19.35 -6.68 -9.36
N ALA A 81 18.80 -6.23 -10.50
CA ALA A 81 17.38 -6.35 -10.81
C ALA A 81 16.91 -7.80 -10.89
N THR A 82 17.70 -8.66 -11.52
CA THR A 82 17.41 -10.10 -11.59
C THR A 82 17.34 -10.72 -10.20
N LEU A 83 18.32 -10.43 -9.35
CA LEU A 83 18.38 -10.97 -7.99
C LEU A 83 17.24 -10.43 -7.09
N ALA A 84 16.92 -9.13 -7.20
CA ALA A 84 15.80 -8.54 -6.47
C ALA A 84 14.45 -9.20 -6.82
N HIS A 85 14.27 -9.63 -8.09
CA HIS A 85 13.07 -10.31 -8.57
C HIS A 85 13.02 -11.82 -8.28
N GLU A 86 14.07 -12.43 -7.74
CA GLU A 86 14.05 -13.87 -7.44
C GLU A 86 13.02 -14.24 -6.38
N THR A 87 12.89 -13.46 -5.33
CA THR A 87 11.90 -13.70 -4.26
C THR A 87 10.77 -12.67 -4.23
N ASN A 88 11.01 -11.46 -4.74
CA ASN A 88 10.03 -10.38 -4.75
C ASN A 88 9.48 -10.13 -6.17
N PRO A 89 8.21 -10.45 -6.47
CA PRO A 89 7.63 -10.19 -7.79
C PRO A 89 7.37 -8.70 -8.08
N LEU A 90 7.36 -7.83 -7.06
CA LEU A 90 6.94 -6.43 -7.17
C LEU A 90 7.92 -5.47 -6.44
N PRO A 91 9.24 -5.55 -6.71
CA PRO A 91 10.20 -4.76 -5.94
C PRO A 91 10.06 -3.25 -6.15
N GLU A 92 9.62 -2.77 -7.32
CA GLU A 92 9.31 -1.35 -7.55
C GLU A 92 8.18 -0.83 -6.66
N ILE A 93 7.25 -1.70 -6.28
CA ILE A 93 6.17 -1.38 -5.34
C ILE A 93 6.71 -1.39 -3.92
N CYS A 94 7.45 -2.44 -3.55
CA CYS A 94 8.03 -2.59 -2.22
C CYS A 94 8.95 -1.42 -1.85
N GLY A 95 9.79 -0.97 -2.78
CA GLY A 95 10.67 0.19 -2.58
C GLY A 95 9.94 1.51 -2.31
N ARG A 96 8.64 1.59 -2.66
CA ARG A 96 7.79 2.78 -2.47
C ARG A 96 6.89 2.71 -1.25
N VAL A 97 6.19 1.59 -1.05
CA VAL A 97 5.03 1.53 -0.13
C VAL A 97 5.18 0.59 1.07
N CYS A 98 6.21 -0.26 1.11
CA CYS A 98 6.46 -1.05 2.32
C CYS A 98 6.75 -0.13 3.51
N PRO A 99 6.33 -0.50 4.73
CA PRO A 99 6.75 0.16 5.96
C PRO A 99 8.18 -0.27 6.33
N GLN A 100 9.18 0.21 5.56
CA GLN A 100 10.57 -0.23 5.67
C GLN A 100 11.15 -0.03 7.08
N ASP A 101 10.68 1.00 7.79
CA ASP A 101 11.03 1.32 9.18
C ASP A 101 10.64 0.23 10.19
N ARG A 102 9.73 -0.67 9.81
CA ARG A 102 9.29 -1.83 10.61
C ARG A 102 9.72 -3.18 10.01
N LEU A 103 10.29 -3.15 8.82
CA LEU A 103 10.71 -4.33 8.08
C LEU A 103 12.23 -4.32 7.86
N CYS A 104 12.65 -4.27 6.60
CA CYS A 104 14.06 -4.40 6.23
C CYS A 104 14.96 -3.29 6.79
N GLU A 105 14.54 -2.02 6.76
CA GLU A 105 15.34 -0.91 7.30
C GLU A 105 15.35 -0.94 8.84
N GLY A 106 14.18 -1.17 9.47
CA GLY A 106 14.09 -1.32 10.93
C GLY A 106 14.86 -2.51 11.49
N ALA A 107 15.08 -3.57 10.68
CA ALA A 107 15.91 -4.71 11.05
C ALA A 107 17.38 -4.55 10.63
N CYS A 108 17.77 -3.45 9.99
CA CYS A 108 19.16 -3.23 9.57
C CYS A 108 20.09 -3.11 10.78
N THR A 109 21.23 -3.78 10.72
CA THR A 109 22.26 -3.70 11.78
C THR A 109 22.70 -2.27 12.08
N LEU A 110 22.67 -1.39 11.08
CA LEU A 110 23.05 0.03 11.24
C LEU A 110 21.95 0.88 11.87
N GLU A 111 20.71 0.40 12.00
CA GLU A 111 19.59 1.20 12.53
C GLU A 111 19.89 1.78 13.92
N THR A 112 20.61 0.99 14.75
CA THR A 112 21.02 1.45 16.08
C THR A 112 22.37 2.15 16.00
N GLY A 113 22.36 3.48 16.05
CA GLY A 113 23.55 4.33 16.20
C GLY A 113 24.17 4.89 14.92
N PHE A 114 23.81 4.36 13.72
CA PHE A 114 24.40 4.79 12.44
C PHE A 114 23.38 5.04 11.35
N ASP A 115 22.11 4.98 11.62
CA ASP A 115 21.00 5.00 10.67
C ASP A 115 21.06 3.84 9.64
N ALA A 116 19.93 3.20 9.43
CA ALA A 116 19.79 2.09 8.47
C ALA A 116 20.24 2.48 7.05
N VAL A 117 20.62 1.49 6.25
CA VAL A 117 20.73 1.67 4.80
C VAL A 117 19.37 2.05 4.23
N THR A 118 19.31 2.97 3.28
CA THR A 118 18.07 3.40 2.58
C THR A 118 17.61 2.35 1.57
N ILE A 119 17.29 1.15 2.09
CA ILE A 119 17.03 -0.05 1.28
C ILE A 119 15.89 0.19 0.30
N GLY A 120 14.75 0.70 0.78
CA GLY A 120 13.59 0.93 -0.08
C GLY A 120 13.86 1.94 -1.19
N SER A 121 14.59 3.03 -0.90
CA SER A 121 14.90 4.03 -1.93
C SER A 121 15.89 3.51 -2.98
N ILE A 122 16.81 2.63 -2.57
CA ILE A 122 17.75 1.97 -3.50
C ILE A 122 17.00 0.93 -4.33
N GLU A 123 16.07 0.16 -3.75
CA GLU A 123 15.23 -0.80 -4.46
C GLU A 123 14.37 -0.10 -5.53
N LYS A 124 13.74 1.04 -5.16
CA LYS A 124 13.02 1.90 -6.11
C LYS A 124 13.92 2.33 -7.28
N TYR A 125 15.10 2.89 -6.99
CA TYR A 125 16.08 3.30 -8.01
C TYR A 125 16.46 2.14 -8.92
N LEU A 126 16.85 1.01 -8.32
CA LEU A 126 17.31 -0.20 -9.01
C LEU A 126 16.30 -0.63 -10.07
N VAL A 127 15.05 -0.79 -9.69
CA VAL A 127 14.05 -1.37 -10.58
C VAL A 127 13.57 -0.36 -11.61
N ASP A 128 13.35 0.90 -11.22
CA ASP A 128 12.95 1.96 -12.15
C ASP A 128 14.02 2.14 -13.25
N GLU A 129 15.29 2.18 -12.86
CA GLU A 129 16.38 2.40 -13.81
C GLU A 129 16.61 1.15 -14.70
N ALA A 130 16.48 -0.05 -14.13
CA ALA A 130 16.57 -1.29 -14.90
C ALA A 130 15.47 -1.37 -15.96
N PHE A 131 14.21 -1.06 -15.60
CA PHE A 131 13.10 -1.04 -16.56
C PHE A 131 13.28 0.03 -17.64
N LYS A 132 13.75 1.21 -17.27
CA LYS A 132 14.04 2.31 -18.19
C LYS A 132 15.13 1.94 -19.19
N GLN A 133 16.15 1.18 -18.76
CA GLN A 133 17.22 0.67 -19.64
C GLN A 133 16.83 -0.59 -20.40
N GLY A 134 15.58 -1.06 -20.30
CA GLY A 134 15.05 -2.17 -21.08
C GLY A 134 15.23 -3.56 -20.44
N TRP A 135 15.68 -3.64 -19.18
CA TRP A 135 15.72 -4.93 -18.49
C TRP A 135 14.31 -5.52 -18.37
N ARG A 136 14.21 -6.80 -18.62
CA ARG A 136 12.99 -7.60 -18.43
C ARG A 136 13.38 -8.98 -17.88
N PRO A 137 12.47 -9.66 -17.13
CA PRO A 137 12.70 -11.05 -16.71
C PRO A 137 12.98 -11.96 -17.90
N ASP A 138 14.05 -12.73 -17.82
CA ASP A 138 14.40 -13.72 -18.85
C ASP A 138 13.69 -15.05 -18.58
N LEU A 139 12.78 -15.43 -19.47
CA LEU A 139 12.06 -16.69 -19.44
C LEU A 139 12.50 -17.66 -20.54
N SER A 140 13.59 -17.38 -21.26
CA SER A 140 14.05 -18.18 -22.39
C SER A 140 14.35 -19.65 -22.04
N ARG A 141 14.66 -19.93 -20.78
CA ARG A 141 14.91 -21.30 -20.27
C ARG A 141 13.68 -21.96 -19.65
N VAL A 142 12.57 -21.26 -19.55
CA VAL A 142 11.33 -21.79 -18.96
C VAL A 142 10.67 -22.72 -19.97
N LYS A 143 10.46 -23.97 -19.57
CA LYS A 143 9.77 -24.96 -20.41
C LYS A 143 8.26 -24.80 -20.20
N PRO A 144 7.49 -24.56 -21.29
CA PRO A 144 6.03 -24.48 -21.18
C PRO A 144 5.43 -25.79 -20.61
N ARG A 145 4.45 -25.64 -19.73
CA ARG A 145 3.68 -26.71 -19.14
C ARG A 145 2.27 -26.71 -19.75
N LYS A 146 1.56 -27.82 -19.61
CA LYS A 146 0.18 -27.95 -20.11
C LYS A 146 -0.85 -27.33 -19.16
N GLU A 147 -0.50 -27.17 -17.92
CA GLU A 147 -1.38 -26.69 -16.86
C GLU A 147 -1.77 -25.23 -17.10
N ARG A 148 -3.03 -24.93 -16.83
CA ARG A 148 -3.64 -23.60 -16.92
C ARG A 148 -4.21 -23.22 -15.58
N VAL A 149 -3.89 -22.02 -15.11
CA VAL A 149 -4.38 -21.49 -13.82
C VAL A 149 -5.16 -20.21 -14.05
N ALA A 150 -6.36 -20.14 -13.46
CA ALA A 150 -7.09 -18.90 -13.33
C ALA A 150 -6.70 -18.21 -12.03
N VAL A 151 -6.48 -16.89 -12.10
CA VAL A 151 -6.22 -16.04 -10.92
C VAL A 151 -7.37 -15.04 -10.82
N VAL A 152 -8.14 -15.09 -9.75
CA VAL A 152 -9.26 -14.17 -9.50
C VAL A 152 -8.79 -13.05 -8.57
N GLY A 153 -8.68 -11.85 -9.14
CA GLY A 153 -8.15 -10.65 -8.51
C GLY A 153 -6.74 -10.30 -8.99
N ALA A 154 -6.61 -9.15 -9.66
CA ALA A 154 -5.35 -8.58 -10.13
C ALA A 154 -4.68 -7.66 -9.09
N GLY A 155 -4.97 -7.84 -7.80
CA GLY A 155 -4.27 -7.19 -6.70
C GLY A 155 -2.86 -7.78 -6.47
N PRO A 156 -2.08 -7.28 -5.48
CA PRO A 156 -0.71 -7.72 -5.23
C PRO A 156 -0.55 -9.24 -5.14
N ALA A 157 -1.48 -9.91 -4.45
CA ALA A 157 -1.44 -11.36 -4.27
C ALA A 157 -1.61 -12.11 -5.59
N GLY A 158 -2.60 -11.70 -6.42
CA GLY A 158 -2.84 -12.31 -7.73
C GLY A 158 -1.70 -12.03 -8.71
N LEU A 159 -1.16 -10.81 -8.73
CA LEU A 159 -0.01 -10.48 -9.58
C LEU A 159 1.24 -11.27 -9.18
N ALA A 160 1.49 -11.45 -7.88
CA ALA A 160 2.59 -12.25 -7.39
C ALA A 160 2.42 -13.73 -7.76
N CYS A 161 1.21 -14.28 -7.62
CA CYS A 161 0.88 -15.64 -8.05
C CYS A 161 1.11 -15.81 -9.56
N ALA A 162 0.62 -14.87 -10.37
CA ALA A 162 0.79 -14.91 -11.82
C ALA A 162 2.26 -14.88 -12.23
N ASP A 163 3.08 -13.99 -11.63
CA ASP A 163 4.54 -13.94 -11.87
C ASP A 163 5.19 -15.30 -11.60
N ARG A 164 4.91 -15.90 -10.43
CA ARG A 164 5.51 -17.19 -10.05
C ARG A 164 5.08 -18.34 -10.98
N LEU A 165 3.83 -18.37 -11.36
CA LEU A 165 3.31 -19.41 -12.26
C LEU A 165 3.90 -19.33 -13.64
N VAL A 166 3.99 -18.15 -14.26
CA VAL A 166 4.61 -18.03 -15.60
C VAL A 166 6.10 -18.35 -15.58
N ARG A 167 6.82 -18.01 -14.49
CA ARG A 167 8.22 -18.46 -14.30
C ARG A 167 8.35 -19.98 -14.14
N ALA A 168 7.29 -20.65 -13.70
CA ALA A 168 7.23 -22.12 -13.63
C ALA A 168 6.74 -22.76 -14.95
N GLY A 169 6.47 -21.97 -15.99
CA GLY A 169 6.00 -22.44 -17.30
C GLY A 169 4.50 -22.68 -17.40
N VAL A 170 3.73 -22.31 -16.39
CA VAL A 170 2.27 -22.49 -16.32
C VAL A 170 1.57 -21.35 -17.06
N SER A 171 0.53 -21.67 -17.84
CA SER A 171 -0.30 -20.66 -18.49
C SER A 171 -1.24 -20.01 -17.49
N VAL A 172 -1.27 -18.66 -17.44
CA VAL A 172 -2.05 -17.91 -16.45
C VAL A 172 -3.00 -16.93 -17.12
N THR A 173 -4.26 -16.92 -16.66
CA THR A 173 -5.23 -15.88 -16.96
C THR A 173 -5.69 -15.23 -15.65
N VAL A 174 -5.52 -13.91 -15.56
CA VAL A 174 -5.93 -13.12 -14.39
C VAL A 174 -7.23 -12.40 -14.70
N PHE A 175 -8.23 -12.57 -13.85
CA PHE A 175 -9.55 -11.93 -13.94
C PHE A 175 -9.66 -10.85 -12.88
N ASP A 176 -10.11 -9.66 -13.24
CA ASP A 176 -10.42 -8.60 -12.28
C ASP A 176 -11.65 -7.81 -12.71
N ARG A 177 -12.47 -7.44 -11.72
CA ARG A 177 -13.68 -6.61 -11.95
C ARG A 177 -13.35 -5.17 -12.36
N HIS A 178 -12.16 -4.69 -12.04
CA HIS A 178 -11.68 -3.37 -12.46
C HIS A 178 -11.08 -3.42 -13.87
N ASP A 179 -11.02 -2.28 -14.50
CA ASP A 179 -10.47 -2.09 -15.85
C ASP A 179 -8.95 -1.94 -15.88
N GLU A 180 -8.30 -2.01 -14.71
CA GLU A 180 -6.84 -1.96 -14.58
C GLU A 180 -6.37 -2.93 -13.47
N ILE A 181 -5.12 -3.41 -13.60
CA ILE A 181 -4.47 -4.26 -12.61
C ILE A 181 -4.04 -3.47 -11.37
N GLY A 182 -3.61 -4.16 -10.33
CA GLY A 182 -3.02 -3.60 -9.13
C GLY A 182 -3.96 -3.62 -7.92
N GLY A 183 -5.27 -3.77 -8.10
CA GLY A 183 -6.21 -3.74 -6.99
C GLY A 183 -6.01 -2.46 -6.14
N LEU A 184 -5.76 -2.60 -4.82
CA LEU A 184 -5.53 -1.44 -3.96
C LEU A 184 -4.24 -0.66 -4.27
N LEU A 185 -3.26 -1.22 -4.96
CA LEU A 185 -2.10 -0.47 -5.45
C LEU A 185 -2.52 0.64 -6.43
N THR A 186 -3.52 0.34 -7.26
CA THR A 186 -4.07 1.28 -8.25
C THR A 186 -5.17 2.14 -7.65
N PHE A 187 -6.14 1.52 -6.99
CA PHE A 187 -7.39 2.16 -6.58
C PHE A 187 -7.43 2.61 -5.12
N GLY A 188 -6.53 2.12 -4.25
CA GLY A 188 -6.48 2.48 -2.83
C GLY A 188 -5.33 3.41 -2.47
N ILE A 189 -4.12 3.13 -2.94
CA ILE A 189 -2.93 3.92 -2.61
C ILE A 189 -2.91 5.22 -3.45
N PRO A 190 -2.78 6.39 -2.82
CA PRO A 190 -2.75 7.66 -3.55
C PRO A 190 -1.48 7.83 -4.42
N PRO A 191 -1.56 8.63 -5.51
CA PRO A 191 -0.45 8.82 -6.45
C PRO A 191 0.78 9.47 -5.81
N PHE A 192 0.64 10.25 -4.75
CA PHE A 192 1.76 10.85 -4.04
C PHE A 192 2.63 9.83 -3.26
N LYS A 193 2.18 8.57 -3.18
CA LYS A 193 2.95 7.41 -2.66
C LYS A 193 3.33 6.43 -3.76
N LEU A 194 2.47 6.25 -4.76
CA LEU A 194 2.64 5.29 -5.85
C LEU A 194 1.99 5.83 -7.12
N GLU A 195 2.80 6.33 -8.04
CA GLU A 195 2.33 6.77 -9.35
C GLU A 195 1.76 5.62 -10.17
N LYS A 196 0.67 5.88 -10.90
CA LYS A 196 -0.04 4.82 -11.64
C LYS A 196 0.72 4.34 -12.88
N SER A 197 1.66 5.13 -13.37
CA SER A 197 2.64 4.76 -14.39
C SER A 197 3.50 3.54 -14.00
N VAL A 198 3.79 3.39 -12.70
CA VAL A 198 4.53 2.24 -12.16
C VAL A 198 3.73 0.95 -12.37
N ILE A 199 2.42 1.00 -12.11
CA ILE A 199 1.50 -0.14 -12.32
C ILE A 199 1.39 -0.46 -13.82
N ALA A 200 1.25 0.56 -14.66
CA ALA A 200 1.21 0.37 -16.11
C ALA A 200 2.49 -0.30 -16.65
N THR A 201 3.65 0.09 -16.12
CA THR A 201 4.92 -0.57 -16.45
C THR A 201 4.94 -2.04 -16.00
N ARG A 202 4.47 -2.33 -14.78
CA ARG A 202 4.38 -3.72 -14.28
C ARG A 202 3.42 -4.56 -15.13
N ARG A 203 2.30 -3.98 -15.57
CA ARG A 203 1.38 -4.66 -16.49
C ARG A 203 2.10 -5.09 -17.77
N GLN A 204 2.81 -4.16 -18.41
CA GLN A 204 3.57 -4.46 -19.62
C GLN A 204 4.61 -5.58 -19.40
N VAL A 205 5.28 -5.57 -18.23
CA VAL A 205 6.24 -6.63 -17.87
C VAL A 205 5.54 -7.98 -17.77
N LEU A 206 4.42 -8.08 -17.06
CA LEU A 206 3.69 -9.33 -16.88
C LEU A 206 3.06 -9.83 -18.19
N GLU A 207 2.51 -8.94 -19.02
CA GLU A 207 2.02 -9.28 -20.37
C GLU A 207 3.17 -9.80 -21.24
N GLY A 208 4.34 -9.15 -21.20
CA GLY A 208 5.54 -9.60 -21.88
C GLY A 208 6.07 -10.96 -21.39
N MET A 209 5.78 -11.35 -20.14
CA MET A 209 6.06 -12.67 -19.59
C MET A 209 5.02 -13.73 -20.00
N GLY A 210 3.90 -13.34 -20.62
CA GLY A 210 2.85 -14.24 -21.08
C GLY A 210 1.62 -14.33 -20.17
N VAL A 211 1.51 -13.47 -19.15
CA VAL A 211 0.28 -13.36 -18.35
C VAL A 211 -0.83 -12.75 -19.21
N ARG A 212 -2.00 -13.36 -19.21
CA ARG A 212 -3.20 -12.82 -19.85
C ARG A 212 -4.09 -12.16 -18.82
N PHE A 213 -4.58 -10.96 -19.12
CA PHE A 213 -5.52 -10.24 -18.26
C PHE A 213 -6.90 -10.18 -18.90
N GLN A 214 -7.92 -10.57 -18.15
CA GLN A 214 -9.34 -10.32 -18.43
C GLN A 214 -9.86 -9.34 -17.39
N LEU A 215 -9.72 -8.06 -17.71
CA LEU A 215 -10.13 -6.95 -16.86
C LEU A 215 -11.59 -6.58 -17.14
N ALA A 216 -12.17 -5.73 -16.27
CA ALA A 216 -13.60 -5.39 -16.29
C ALA A 216 -14.49 -6.66 -16.30
N THR A 217 -14.04 -7.74 -15.64
CA THR A 217 -14.69 -9.04 -15.60
C THR A 217 -14.86 -9.48 -14.15
N ASP A 218 -16.09 -9.46 -13.65
CA ASP A 218 -16.43 -9.83 -12.28
C ASP A 218 -16.82 -11.32 -12.22
N VAL A 219 -15.99 -12.12 -11.57
CA VAL A 219 -16.25 -13.56 -11.38
C VAL A 219 -17.41 -13.75 -10.41
N GLY A 220 -18.40 -14.53 -10.83
CA GLY A 220 -19.69 -14.70 -10.16
C GLY A 220 -20.80 -13.81 -10.74
N ARG A 221 -20.47 -12.90 -11.67
CA ARG A 221 -21.44 -12.10 -12.41
C ARG A 221 -21.26 -12.23 -13.92
N ASP A 222 -20.07 -11.92 -14.43
CA ASP A 222 -19.76 -11.90 -15.87
C ASP A 222 -19.19 -13.26 -16.33
N VAL A 223 -18.55 -13.99 -15.42
CA VAL A 223 -18.03 -15.35 -15.63
C VAL A 223 -18.34 -16.17 -14.38
N GLU A 224 -19.00 -17.30 -14.55
CA GLU A 224 -19.31 -18.21 -13.45
C GLU A 224 -18.04 -18.89 -12.90
N PHE A 225 -17.94 -18.96 -11.57
CA PHE A 225 -16.77 -19.60 -10.93
C PHE A 225 -16.65 -21.08 -11.31
N GLY A 226 -17.78 -21.80 -11.44
CA GLY A 226 -17.82 -23.17 -11.91
C GLY A 226 -17.24 -23.35 -13.33
N GLN A 227 -17.39 -22.35 -14.20
CA GLN A 227 -16.77 -22.37 -15.54
C GLN A 227 -15.24 -22.28 -15.44
N LEU A 228 -14.71 -21.49 -14.48
CA LEU A 228 -13.26 -21.45 -14.25
C LEU A 228 -12.71 -22.77 -13.77
N LEU A 229 -13.43 -23.45 -12.85
CA LEU A 229 -13.07 -24.78 -12.37
C LEU A 229 -13.10 -25.85 -13.48
N GLY A 230 -13.99 -25.72 -14.46
CA GLY A 230 -14.08 -26.63 -15.59
C GLY A 230 -13.05 -26.37 -16.71
N THR A 231 -12.48 -25.19 -16.78
CA THR A 231 -11.59 -24.77 -17.88
C THR A 231 -10.13 -24.60 -17.48
N HIS A 232 -9.83 -24.62 -16.20
CA HIS A 232 -8.48 -24.48 -15.65
C HIS A 232 -8.17 -25.63 -14.68
N ASP A 233 -6.91 -25.98 -14.56
CA ASP A 233 -6.45 -27.06 -13.67
C ASP A 233 -6.42 -26.62 -12.20
N ALA A 234 -6.35 -25.31 -11.93
CA ALA A 234 -6.48 -24.72 -10.61
C ALA A 234 -6.99 -23.27 -10.69
N VAL A 235 -7.57 -22.79 -9.58
CA VAL A 235 -8.00 -21.38 -9.44
C VAL A 235 -7.37 -20.83 -8.17
N PHE A 236 -6.65 -19.70 -8.32
CA PHE A 236 -6.16 -18.90 -7.19
C PHE A 236 -7.16 -17.78 -6.88
N VAL A 237 -7.55 -17.63 -5.62
CA VAL A 237 -8.49 -16.59 -5.19
C VAL A 237 -7.74 -15.51 -4.40
N GLY A 238 -7.63 -14.32 -4.99
CA GLY A 238 -6.93 -13.17 -4.45
C GLY A 238 -7.79 -11.91 -4.42
N THR A 239 -9.08 -12.01 -4.05
CA THR A 239 -10.08 -10.95 -4.15
C THR A 239 -9.94 -9.82 -3.12
N GLY A 240 -9.03 -9.96 -2.14
CA GLY A 240 -8.75 -8.93 -1.15
C GLY A 240 -9.77 -8.85 -0.01
N ALA A 241 -9.62 -7.81 0.83
CA ALA A 241 -10.48 -7.52 1.97
C ALA A 241 -10.99 -6.07 1.84
N THR A 242 -12.25 -5.89 1.49
CA THR A 242 -12.84 -4.58 1.17
C THR A 242 -14.06 -4.23 2.04
N THR A 243 -14.53 -5.15 2.87
CA THR A 243 -15.64 -4.88 3.80
C THR A 243 -15.16 -4.02 4.96
N PRO A 244 -15.65 -2.77 5.11
CA PRO A 244 -15.20 -1.90 6.20
C PRO A 244 -15.59 -2.47 7.56
N VAL A 245 -14.74 -2.21 8.56
CA VAL A 245 -15.09 -2.47 9.94
C VAL A 245 -16.18 -1.48 10.36
N ASP A 246 -17.34 -2.00 10.77
CA ASP A 246 -18.44 -1.18 11.28
C ASP A 246 -18.07 -0.62 12.66
N ALA A 247 -17.99 0.69 12.77
CA ALA A 247 -17.68 1.40 13.98
C ALA A 247 -18.87 1.47 14.94
N ARG A 248 -20.10 1.23 14.48
CA ARG A 248 -21.35 1.38 15.22
C ARG A 248 -21.50 2.73 15.91
N LEU A 249 -20.98 3.78 15.26
CA LEU A 249 -21.07 5.13 15.79
C LEU A 249 -22.46 5.71 15.53
N PRO A 250 -23.13 6.28 16.53
CA PRO A 250 -24.31 7.09 16.30
C PRO A 250 -24.01 8.16 15.24
N GLY A 251 -24.92 8.32 14.28
CA GLY A 251 -24.79 9.29 13.19
C GLY A 251 -23.88 8.86 12.04
N GLN A 252 -23.34 7.64 12.00
CA GLN A 252 -22.45 7.18 10.90
C GLN A 252 -23.14 7.08 9.52
N SER A 253 -24.47 7.17 9.46
CA SER A 253 -25.24 7.20 8.20
C SER A 253 -25.55 8.61 7.70
N LEU A 254 -25.13 9.66 8.40
CA LEU A 254 -25.37 11.04 7.98
C LEU A 254 -24.64 11.36 6.67
N PRO A 255 -25.25 12.10 5.74
CA PRO A 255 -24.57 12.70 4.61
C PRO A 255 -23.33 13.49 5.05
N GLY A 256 -22.16 13.21 4.45
CA GLY A 256 -20.86 13.76 4.87
C GLY A 256 -20.01 12.77 5.68
N VAL A 257 -20.56 11.58 6.03
CA VAL A 257 -19.74 10.47 6.54
C VAL A 257 -19.27 9.63 5.35
N LEU A 258 -17.97 9.48 5.21
CA LEU A 258 -17.35 8.77 4.08
C LEU A 258 -16.60 7.54 4.56
N PRO A 259 -16.81 6.35 3.96
CA PRO A 259 -15.90 5.23 4.13
C PRO A 259 -14.57 5.52 3.44
N ALA A 260 -13.44 5.20 4.08
CA ALA A 260 -12.12 5.54 3.58
C ALA A 260 -11.80 4.95 2.20
N LEU A 261 -12.11 3.67 1.95
CA LEU A 261 -11.76 3.03 0.68
C LEU A 261 -12.57 3.58 -0.51
N PRO A 262 -13.90 3.75 -0.46
CA PRO A 262 -14.64 4.44 -1.51
C PRO A 262 -14.10 5.84 -1.81
N PHE A 263 -13.78 6.64 -0.79
CA PHE A 263 -13.16 7.96 -0.95
C PHE A 263 -11.82 7.89 -1.71
N LEU A 264 -10.93 6.94 -1.33
CA LEU A 264 -9.65 6.76 -1.99
C LEU A 264 -9.81 6.22 -3.43
N ILE A 265 -10.78 5.33 -3.67
CA ILE A 265 -11.09 4.82 -5.01
C ILE A 265 -11.62 5.95 -5.91
N ALA A 266 -12.51 6.79 -5.41
CA ALA A 266 -13.00 7.96 -6.15
C ALA A 266 -11.83 8.88 -6.54
N ASN A 267 -10.92 9.16 -5.60
CA ASN A 267 -9.71 9.95 -5.91
C ASN A 267 -8.80 9.26 -6.95
N ALA A 268 -8.60 7.94 -6.85
CA ALA A 268 -7.81 7.21 -7.82
C ALA A 268 -8.43 7.25 -9.23
N ARG A 269 -9.76 7.12 -9.33
CA ARG A 269 -10.50 7.28 -10.61
C ARG A 269 -10.29 8.68 -11.19
N ARG A 270 -10.38 9.74 -10.37
CA ARG A 270 -10.10 11.12 -10.77
C ARG A 270 -8.69 11.25 -11.38
N VAL A 271 -7.68 10.72 -10.68
CA VAL A 271 -6.28 10.79 -11.13
C VAL A 271 -6.04 9.98 -12.41
N LEU A 272 -6.73 8.85 -12.58
CA LEU A 272 -6.68 8.03 -13.78
C LEU A 272 -7.48 8.63 -14.96
N GLY A 273 -8.12 9.80 -14.77
CA GLY A 273 -8.96 10.43 -15.81
C GLY A 273 -10.22 9.64 -16.12
N ARG A 274 -10.73 8.82 -15.19
CA ARG A 274 -11.99 8.08 -15.35
C ARG A 274 -13.18 9.01 -15.12
N THR A 275 -14.29 8.68 -15.77
CA THR A 275 -15.56 9.35 -15.48
C THR A 275 -15.96 9.07 -14.03
N LEU A 276 -16.24 10.13 -13.29
CA LEU A 276 -16.75 10.05 -11.92
C LEU A 276 -18.28 10.06 -11.98
N ASP A 277 -18.92 9.21 -11.21
CA ASP A 277 -20.36 9.32 -10.96
C ASP A 277 -20.64 10.44 -9.92
N ALA A 278 -21.94 10.69 -9.64
CA ALA A 278 -22.33 11.74 -8.73
C ALA A 278 -21.83 11.50 -7.29
N ASP A 279 -21.77 10.25 -6.85
CA ASP A 279 -21.33 9.88 -5.52
C ASP A 279 -19.81 10.05 -5.38
N ASP A 280 -19.03 9.59 -6.37
CA ASP A 280 -17.59 9.81 -6.45
C ASP A 280 -17.27 11.32 -6.38
N ALA A 281 -17.98 12.13 -7.20
CA ALA A 281 -17.79 13.58 -7.25
C ALA A 281 -18.11 14.25 -5.89
N ALA A 282 -19.21 13.84 -5.24
CA ALA A 282 -19.61 14.35 -3.95
C ALA A 282 -18.60 14.01 -2.84
N MET A 283 -18.03 12.80 -2.86
CA MET A 283 -16.98 12.39 -1.91
C MET A 283 -15.70 13.24 -2.03
N LEU A 284 -15.38 13.71 -3.24
CA LEU A 284 -14.17 14.50 -3.50
C LEU A 284 -14.36 16.01 -3.32
N ASP A 285 -15.58 16.49 -3.12
CA ASP A 285 -15.87 17.90 -2.86
C ASP A 285 -15.49 18.27 -1.41
N LEU A 286 -14.19 18.47 -1.16
CA LEU A 286 -13.66 18.81 0.17
C LEU A 286 -13.15 20.25 0.27
N LYS A 287 -13.20 21.04 -0.80
CA LYS A 287 -12.64 22.39 -0.80
C LYS A 287 -13.30 23.27 0.28
N GLY A 288 -12.48 23.85 1.15
CA GLY A 288 -12.92 24.74 2.22
C GLY A 288 -13.60 24.04 3.40
N LYS A 289 -13.70 22.69 3.41
CA LYS A 289 -14.37 21.92 4.46
C LYS A 289 -13.43 21.54 5.60
N ARG A 290 -14.02 21.31 6.79
CA ARG A 290 -13.36 20.73 7.97
C ARG A 290 -13.53 19.22 7.92
N VAL A 291 -12.42 18.50 7.75
CA VAL A 291 -12.40 17.05 7.58
C VAL A 291 -11.80 16.41 8.83
N ARG A 292 -12.51 15.46 9.43
CA ARG A 292 -12.04 14.65 10.57
C ARG A 292 -11.89 13.20 10.11
N VAL A 293 -10.68 12.65 10.18
CA VAL A 293 -10.40 11.25 9.78
C VAL A 293 -10.24 10.42 11.05
N LEU A 294 -11.07 9.38 11.20
CA LEU A 294 -11.07 8.49 12.34
C LEU A 294 -10.22 7.25 12.09
N GLY A 295 -9.08 7.15 12.75
CA GLY A 295 -8.15 6.03 12.64
C GLY A 295 -6.70 6.48 12.62
N GLY A 296 -5.76 5.54 12.80
CA GLY A 296 -4.33 5.85 12.90
C GLY A 296 -3.44 4.96 12.03
N GLY A 297 -4.00 4.21 11.09
CA GLY A 297 -3.25 3.36 10.15
C GLY A 297 -2.88 4.08 8.86
N ASP A 298 -2.18 3.39 7.97
CA ASP A 298 -1.76 3.94 6.67
C ASP A 298 -2.94 4.41 5.82
N THR A 299 -4.09 3.72 5.88
CA THR A 299 -5.32 4.18 5.22
C THR A 299 -5.77 5.56 5.72
N ALA A 300 -5.66 5.81 7.04
CA ALA A 300 -5.99 7.13 7.60
C ALA A 300 -5.00 8.19 7.10
N MET A 301 -3.70 7.86 7.02
CA MET A 301 -2.67 8.76 6.46
C MET A 301 -2.96 9.07 4.99
N ASP A 302 -3.37 8.09 4.21
CA ASP A 302 -3.78 8.28 2.82
C ASP A 302 -4.98 9.22 2.70
N CYS A 303 -5.99 9.07 3.59
CA CYS A 303 -7.18 9.91 3.61
C CYS A 303 -6.85 11.36 4.00
N VAL A 304 -6.12 11.61 5.09
CA VAL A 304 -5.82 12.99 5.53
C VAL A 304 -4.98 13.74 4.50
N ARG A 305 -4.01 13.07 3.89
CA ARG A 305 -3.14 13.67 2.86
C ARG A 305 -3.89 13.92 1.55
N THR A 306 -4.83 13.03 1.19
CA THR A 306 -5.71 13.23 0.03
C THR A 306 -6.67 14.40 0.29
N ALA A 307 -7.26 14.50 1.48
CA ALA A 307 -8.15 15.61 1.84
C ALA A 307 -7.42 16.98 1.77
N ARG A 308 -6.17 17.04 2.21
CA ARG A 308 -5.33 18.27 2.03
C ARG A 308 -5.18 18.66 0.57
N ARG A 309 -4.90 17.70 -0.32
CA ARG A 309 -4.76 17.95 -1.78
C ARG A 309 -6.07 18.35 -2.45
N LEU A 310 -7.20 17.90 -1.92
CA LEU A 310 -8.53 18.30 -2.38
C LEU A 310 -8.98 19.68 -1.83
N GLY A 311 -8.09 20.38 -1.10
CA GLY A 311 -8.31 21.75 -0.66
C GLY A 311 -9.15 21.89 0.60
N ALA A 312 -9.27 20.85 1.44
CA ALA A 312 -9.89 20.97 2.75
C ALA A 312 -9.21 22.08 3.58
N ALA A 313 -10.02 22.94 4.23
CA ALA A 313 -9.51 24.05 5.03
C ALA A 313 -8.82 23.54 6.30
N GLU A 314 -9.44 22.58 6.96
CA GLU A 314 -8.90 21.92 8.14
C GLU A 314 -8.94 20.40 7.94
N VAL A 315 -7.85 19.73 8.29
CA VAL A 315 -7.80 18.26 8.30
C VAL A 315 -7.18 17.80 9.61
N SER A 316 -7.90 16.96 10.35
CA SER A 316 -7.34 16.31 11.54
C SER A 316 -7.48 14.80 11.49
N CYS A 317 -6.47 14.14 12.03
CA CYS A 317 -6.45 12.71 12.31
C CYS A 317 -6.84 12.51 13.78
N VAL A 318 -7.99 11.86 14.03
CA VAL A 318 -8.50 11.59 15.38
C VAL A 318 -8.13 10.16 15.76
N TYR A 319 -7.26 10.02 16.76
CA TYR A 319 -6.74 8.73 17.16
C TYR A 319 -6.84 8.49 18.68
N ARG A 320 -7.35 7.32 19.05
CA ARG A 320 -7.69 6.97 20.44
C ARG A 320 -6.49 6.67 21.36
N ARG A 321 -5.27 6.57 20.83
CA ARG A 321 -4.03 6.34 21.60
C ARG A 321 -3.03 7.46 21.33
N ASP A 322 -1.80 7.27 21.77
CA ASP A 322 -0.67 8.15 21.54
C ASP A 322 -0.03 7.99 20.14
N ALA A 323 0.94 8.84 19.85
CA ALA A 323 1.68 8.83 18.60
C ALA A 323 2.52 7.56 18.41
N GLU A 324 3.06 7.00 19.49
CA GLU A 324 3.94 5.82 19.45
C GLU A 324 3.16 4.56 19.12
N SER A 325 1.90 4.49 19.56
CA SER A 325 0.98 3.38 19.31
C SER A 325 0.31 3.45 17.93
N MET A 326 0.59 4.47 17.12
CA MET A 326 -0.01 4.56 15.78
C MET A 326 0.46 3.40 14.90
N PRO A 327 -0.46 2.66 14.24
CA PRO A 327 -0.08 1.61 13.31
C PRO A 327 0.40 2.14 11.94
N GLY A 328 0.18 3.40 11.62
CA GLY A 328 0.68 4.05 10.41
C GLY A 328 2.21 4.17 10.38
N SER A 329 2.81 4.09 9.20
CA SER A 329 4.25 4.26 9.00
C SER A 329 4.71 5.62 9.55
N ARG A 330 5.82 5.65 10.29
CA ARG A 330 6.39 6.88 10.85
C ARG A 330 6.64 7.93 9.78
N ARG A 331 7.08 7.51 8.59
CA ARG A 331 7.30 8.37 7.43
C ARG A 331 6.00 9.03 6.98
N GLU A 332 4.90 8.27 6.89
CA GLU A 332 3.61 8.80 6.45
C GLU A 332 2.98 9.75 7.48
N VAL A 333 3.16 9.45 8.77
CA VAL A 333 2.74 10.37 9.86
C VAL A 333 3.53 11.68 9.79
N LYS A 334 4.85 11.61 9.58
CA LYS A 334 5.68 12.82 9.39
C LYS A 334 5.20 13.62 8.18
N ASN A 335 5.01 12.97 7.04
CA ASN A 335 4.54 13.64 5.82
C ASN A 335 3.18 14.32 6.00
N ALA A 336 2.25 13.68 6.71
CA ALA A 336 0.95 14.26 7.01
C ALA A 336 1.07 15.52 7.88
N ARG A 337 1.95 15.50 8.91
CA ARG A 337 2.24 16.68 9.74
C ARG A 337 2.84 17.83 8.94
N ASP A 338 3.85 17.53 8.12
CA ASP A 338 4.49 18.50 7.25
C ASP A 338 3.46 19.15 6.29
N GLU A 339 2.47 18.38 5.83
CA GLU A 339 1.37 18.83 4.97
C GLU A 339 0.25 19.57 5.71
N GLY A 340 0.44 19.85 7.00
CA GLY A 340 -0.48 20.66 7.82
C GLY A 340 -1.70 19.87 8.34
N VAL A 341 -1.57 18.55 8.52
CA VAL A 341 -2.58 17.74 9.20
C VAL A 341 -2.37 17.84 10.71
N GLU A 342 -3.45 18.16 11.42
CA GLU A 342 -3.48 18.14 12.88
C GLU A 342 -3.70 16.71 13.39
N PHE A 343 -3.01 16.32 14.47
CA PHE A 343 -3.17 15.01 15.11
C PHE A 343 -3.79 15.19 16.50
N LEU A 344 -5.02 14.69 16.66
CA LEU A 344 -5.76 14.69 17.92
C LEU A 344 -5.62 13.31 18.57
N PHE A 345 -4.58 13.16 19.38
CA PHE A 345 -4.32 11.94 20.13
C PHE A 345 -5.21 11.84 21.37
N HIS A 346 -5.34 10.63 21.91
CA HIS A 346 -6.16 10.35 23.08
C HIS A 346 -7.60 10.83 22.91
N ARG A 347 -8.18 10.61 21.71
CA ARG A 347 -9.56 10.97 21.38
C ARG A 347 -10.28 9.78 20.75
N ALA A 348 -11.27 9.23 21.47
CA ALA A 348 -12.17 8.20 20.95
C ALA A 348 -13.46 8.84 20.45
N PRO A 349 -13.93 8.52 19.24
CA PRO A 349 -15.20 9.03 18.74
C PRO A 349 -16.37 8.44 19.53
N LEU A 350 -17.34 9.27 19.91
CA LEU A 350 -18.57 8.90 20.61
C LEU A 350 -19.79 8.94 19.70
N ALA A 351 -19.91 9.99 18.88
CA ALA A 351 -21.01 10.18 17.95
C ALA A 351 -20.63 11.18 16.84
N ILE A 352 -21.27 11.05 15.71
CA ILE A 352 -21.28 12.04 14.63
C ILE A 352 -22.61 12.77 14.72
N GLU A 353 -22.60 14.09 14.80
CA GLU A 353 -23.76 14.90 15.10
C GLU A 353 -24.08 15.83 13.91
N GLY A 354 -25.38 16.10 13.73
CA GLY A 354 -25.88 17.08 12.77
C GLY A 354 -27.33 16.84 12.36
N GLU A 355 -27.95 17.88 11.82
CA GLU A 355 -29.29 17.83 11.24
C GLU A 355 -29.23 17.70 9.73
N GLY A 356 -29.63 16.53 9.20
CA GLY A 356 -29.63 16.22 7.78
C GLY A 356 -28.25 16.02 7.15
N ARG A 357 -27.16 16.41 7.80
CA ARG A 357 -25.76 16.20 7.40
C ARG A 357 -24.80 16.37 8.57
N VAL A 358 -23.55 15.93 8.41
CA VAL A 358 -22.50 16.13 9.41
C VAL A 358 -22.29 17.61 9.72
N GLN A 359 -22.25 17.97 11.00
CA GLN A 359 -21.92 19.30 11.51
C GLN A 359 -20.84 19.24 12.60
N ALA A 360 -20.76 18.12 13.32
CA ALA A 360 -19.79 17.93 14.38
C ALA A 360 -19.44 16.45 14.62
N LEU A 361 -18.28 16.24 15.25
CA LEU A 361 -17.85 14.97 15.79
C LEU A 361 -17.68 15.12 17.31
N ARG A 362 -18.43 14.35 18.09
CA ARG A 362 -18.24 14.27 19.53
C ARG A 362 -17.23 13.20 19.89
N VAL A 363 -16.22 13.58 20.64
CA VAL A 363 -15.13 12.69 21.07
C VAL A 363 -14.96 12.73 22.57
N ALA A 364 -14.43 11.65 23.15
CA ALA A 364 -14.03 11.62 24.56
C ALA A 364 -12.52 11.46 24.67
N ARG A 365 -11.94 12.04 25.71
CA ARG A 365 -10.57 11.79 26.09
C ARG A 365 -10.37 10.32 26.49
N THR A 366 -9.22 9.78 26.15
CA THR A 366 -8.83 8.41 26.51
C THR A 366 -7.53 8.40 27.28
N GLU A 367 -7.37 7.39 28.13
CA GLU A 367 -6.14 7.09 28.86
C GLU A 367 -5.71 5.65 28.59
N ALA A 368 -4.41 5.38 28.71
CA ALA A 368 -3.87 4.04 28.54
C ALA A 368 -4.36 3.13 29.67
N ALA A 369 -4.91 1.96 29.30
CA ALA A 369 -5.42 0.94 30.23
C ALA A 369 -4.56 -0.34 30.24
N GLY A 370 -3.26 -0.23 29.88
CA GLY A 370 -2.30 -1.33 29.81
C GLY A 370 -2.40 -2.18 28.53
N ARG A 371 -1.32 -2.84 28.14
CA ARG A 371 -1.20 -3.74 26.96
C ARG A 371 -1.88 -3.26 25.67
N GLY A 372 -1.82 -1.95 25.38
CA GLY A 372 -2.41 -1.36 24.17
C GLY A 372 -3.93 -1.14 24.24
N ALA A 373 -4.57 -1.40 25.39
CA ALA A 373 -5.95 -1.02 25.67
C ALA A 373 -6.04 0.46 26.03
N PHE A 374 -7.23 1.01 25.98
CA PHE A 374 -7.55 2.37 26.43
C PHE A 374 -8.89 2.36 27.16
N SER A 375 -9.09 3.32 28.06
CA SER A 375 -10.35 3.62 28.71
C SER A 375 -10.79 5.04 28.35
N ILE A 376 -12.09 5.26 28.32
CA ILE A 376 -12.66 6.58 28.14
C ILE A 376 -12.70 7.28 29.53
N VAL A 377 -12.25 8.53 29.57
CA VAL A 377 -12.35 9.36 30.74
C VAL A 377 -13.77 9.90 30.82
N GLU A 378 -14.52 9.50 31.85
CA GLU A 378 -15.88 9.95 32.03
C GLU A 378 -15.97 11.47 32.31
N GLY A 379 -16.92 12.12 31.64
CA GLY A 379 -17.12 13.57 31.79
C GLY A 379 -16.18 14.45 30.98
N ASP A 380 -15.18 13.88 30.29
CA ASP A 380 -14.23 14.62 29.45
C ASP A 380 -14.55 14.39 27.97
N ALA A 381 -15.66 14.90 27.52
CA ALA A 381 -16.09 14.87 26.14
C ALA A 381 -16.07 16.28 25.53
N GLU A 382 -15.63 16.38 24.29
CA GLU A 382 -15.62 17.62 23.52
C GLU A 382 -16.27 17.41 22.14
N THR A 383 -16.74 18.52 21.57
CA THR A 383 -17.37 18.53 20.25
C THR A 383 -16.48 19.27 19.28
N LEU A 384 -16.05 18.55 18.23
CA LEU A 384 -15.20 19.07 17.16
C LEU A 384 -16.10 19.42 15.97
N ALA A 385 -16.08 20.66 15.52
CA ALA A 385 -16.80 21.06 14.32
C ALA A 385 -16.29 20.27 13.11
N ALA A 386 -17.17 19.72 12.28
CA ALA A 386 -16.84 18.89 11.15
C ALA A 386 -17.88 19.05 10.03
N ASP A 387 -17.44 19.15 8.80
CA ASP A 387 -18.30 19.12 7.62
C ASP A 387 -18.26 17.74 6.94
N VAL A 388 -17.16 16.99 7.16
CA VAL A 388 -16.96 15.63 6.67
C VAL A 388 -16.22 14.81 7.73
N VAL A 389 -16.67 13.56 7.91
CA VAL A 389 -15.99 12.55 8.74
C VAL A 389 -15.63 11.34 7.87
N ILE A 390 -14.35 10.94 7.85
CA ILE A 390 -13.88 9.78 7.10
C ILE A 390 -13.57 8.64 8.09
N LEU A 391 -14.20 7.47 7.86
CA LEU A 391 -14.05 6.28 8.70
C LEU A 391 -12.91 5.39 8.16
N ALA A 392 -11.78 5.32 8.89
CA ALA A 392 -10.59 4.56 8.51
C ALA A 392 -10.21 3.50 9.57
N PHE A 393 -11.19 2.69 10.01
CA PHE A 393 -11.03 1.67 11.05
C PHE A 393 -10.50 0.32 10.55
N GLY A 394 -10.17 0.20 9.26
CA GLY A 394 -9.69 -1.02 8.63
C GLY A 394 -10.80 -1.85 7.97
N TYR A 395 -10.42 -3.04 7.52
CA TYR A 395 -11.26 -3.89 6.68
C TYR A 395 -11.24 -5.33 7.17
N ARG A 396 -12.32 -6.06 6.85
CA ARG A 396 -12.46 -7.50 7.09
C ARG A 396 -12.39 -8.26 5.77
N ALA A 397 -12.13 -9.56 5.85
CA ALA A 397 -12.25 -10.47 4.74
C ALA A 397 -13.62 -10.34 4.07
N SER A 398 -13.63 -10.35 2.75
CA SER A 398 -14.83 -10.19 1.92
C SER A 398 -14.93 -11.38 0.95
N PRO A 399 -15.09 -12.62 1.46
CA PRO A 399 -15.15 -13.80 0.60
C PRO A 399 -16.37 -13.70 -0.32
N PRO A 400 -16.22 -13.88 -1.64
CA PRO A 400 -17.35 -13.95 -2.54
C PRO A 400 -18.29 -15.10 -2.20
N ALA A 401 -19.62 -14.91 -2.37
CA ALA A 401 -20.63 -15.89 -2.03
C ALA A 401 -20.46 -17.21 -2.78
N TRP A 402 -20.04 -17.16 -4.04
CA TRP A 402 -19.80 -18.36 -4.86
C TRP A 402 -18.74 -19.31 -4.30
N LEU A 403 -17.88 -18.89 -3.37
CA LEU A 403 -16.95 -19.81 -2.69
C LEU A 403 -17.69 -20.86 -1.88
N ALA A 404 -18.66 -20.45 -1.06
CA ALA A 404 -19.47 -21.34 -0.25
C ALA A 404 -20.34 -22.28 -1.12
N GLU A 405 -20.90 -21.76 -2.22
CA GLU A 405 -21.70 -22.51 -3.19
C GLU A 405 -20.91 -23.64 -3.86
N HIS A 406 -19.58 -23.51 -3.95
CA HIS A 406 -18.68 -24.53 -4.50
C HIS A 406 -17.91 -25.30 -3.41
N GLY A 407 -18.42 -25.34 -2.19
CA GLY A 407 -17.91 -26.19 -1.11
C GLY A 407 -16.66 -25.65 -0.41
N VAL A 408 -16.25 -24.41 -0.66
CA VAL A 408 -15.15 -23.77 0.08
C VAL A 408 -15.64 -23.39 1.47
N ARG A 409 -15.03 -23.94 2.50
CA ARG A 409 -15.41 -23.67 3.91
C ARG A 409 -14.88 -22.32 4.35
N LEU A 410 -15.72 -21.55 5.03
CA LEU A 410 -15.38 -20.25 5.60
C LEU A 410 -15.49 -20.32 7.12
N ALA A 411 -14.59 -19.61 7.82
CA ALA A 411 -14.72 -19.34 9.25
C ALA A 411 -15.76 -18.23 9.50
N ASP A 412 -16.24 -18.09 10.73
CA ASP A 412 -17.15 -17.00 11.14
C ASP A 412 -16.54 -15.61 10.89
N SER A 413 -15.23 -15.51 10.88
CA SER A 413 -14.49 -14.29 10.52
C SER A 413 -14.51 -13.96 9.03
N GLY A 414 -15.03 -14.83 8.16
CA GLY A 414 -14.98 -14.72 6.71
C GLY A 414 -13.65 -15.20 6.09
N LEU A 415 -12.74 -15.75 6.88
CA LEU A 415 -11.50 -16.32 6.35
C LEU A 415 -11.76 -17.68 5.69
N ILE A 416 -11.08 -17.96 4.58
CA ILE A 416 -11.12 -19.27 3.92
C ILE A 416 -10.37 -20.27 4.81
N LEU A 417 -11.04 -21.38 5.12
CA LEU A 417 -10.43 -22.48 5.86
C LEU A 417 -9.68 -23.39 4.89
N GLY A 418 -8.38 -23.53 5.09
CA GLY A 418 -7.57 -24.48 4.35
C GLY A 418 -8.05 -25.91 4.59
N GLY A 419 -8.17 -26.72 3.52
CA GLY A 419 -8.28 -28.16 3.62
C GLY A 419 -6.90 -28.76 3.89
N GLY A 420 -6.78 -29.66 4.86
CA GLY A 420 -5.58 -30.48 5.01
C GLY A 420 -5.52 -31.53 3.92
#